data_3800240094dd050dc7cd91ef9ae611a8
#
_entry.id   3800240094dd050dc7cd91ef9ae611a8
#
_cell.length_a   1.000
_cell.length_b   1.000
_cell.length_c   1.000
_cell.angle_alpha   90.00
_cell.angle_beta   90.00
_cell.angle_gamma   90.00
#
_symmetry.space_group_name_H-M   'P 1'
#
loop_
_entity.id
_entity.type
_entity.pdbx_description
1 polymer ?
#
loop_
_entity_poly.entity_id
_entity_poly.type
_entity_poly.pdbx_seq_one_letter_code
_entity_poly.pdbx_strand_id
1 'polypeptide(L)'
;MGAASRGAKSKGGEVLGYTVTSWDGLEANEAVTRRIDSADLFDRLRLFSEADLLIGLDGGIGTLAEIAVAWNLLQVSDARPLLLVGDAWVELVDLVRRRLVVGPADLEIVHVLPSGTPASMVLAEARLLMGARLGLGAPWEASHAAPSPAER
;
A
#
# COMPACT_ATOMS: atom_id res chain seq x y z
N MET A 1 5.58 -5.74 8.36
CA MET A 1 5.40 -4.28 8.51
C MET A 1 6.60 -3.56 9.12
N GLY A 2 7.22 -4.04 10.21
CA GLY A 2 8.34 -3.35 10.87
C GLY A 2 9.52 -2.96 9.96
N ALA A 3 9.89 -3.81 8.98
CA ALA A 3 10.97 -3.49 8.02
C ALA A 3 10.64 -2.28 7.14
N ALA A 4 9.40 -2.18 6.63
CA ALA A 4 8.95 -1.04 5.84
C ALA A 4 8.94 0.24 6.69
N SER A 5 8.45 0.16 7.93
CA SER A 5 8.44 1.28 8.89
C SER A 5 9.86 1.78 9.17
N ARG A 6 10.81 0.88 9.46
CA ARG A 6 12.22 1.25 9.67
C ARG A 6 12.84 1.88 8.42
N GLY A 7 12.53 1.33 7.23
CA GLY A 7 12.99 1.88 5.96
C GLY A 7 12.52 3.31 5.73
N ALA A 8 11.23 3.57 5.92
CA ALA A 8 10.66 4.92 5.79
C ALA A 8 11.28 5.90 6.80
N LYS A 9 11.35 5.51 8.07
CA LYS A 9 11.95 6.32 9.14
C LYS A 9 13.42 6.64 8.86
N SER A 10 14.21 5.68 8.34
CA SER A 10 15.64 5.88 8.02
C SER A 10 15.88 6.89 6.90
N LYS A 11 14.86 7.21 6.12
CA LYS A 11 14.87 8.22 5.05
C LYS A 11 14.16 9.52 5.45
N GLY A 12 13.85 9.68 6.73
CA GLY A 12 13.18 10.88 7.26
C GLY A 12 11.68 10.93 6.99
N GLY A 13 11.08 9.83 6.52
CA GLY A 13 9.64 9.73 6.31
C GLY A 13 8.87 9.61 7.64
N GLU A 14 7.68 10.20 7.71
CA GLU A 14 6.74 9.96 8.80
C GLU A 14 6.17 8.54 8.67
N VAL A 15 6.03 7.84 9.79
CA VAL A 15 5.46 6.48 9.85
C VAL A 15 4.23 6.51 10.73
N LEU A 16 3.06 6.41 10.10
CA LEU A 16 1.78 6.34 10.80
C LEU A 16 1.45 4.89 11.13
N GLY A 17 1.16 4.61 12.39
CA GLY A 17 0.71 3.28 12.82
C GLY A 17 -0.76 3.32 13.19
N TYR A 18 -1.59 2.63 12.40
CA TYR A 18 -3.03 2.51 12.69
C TYR A 18 -3.26 1.27 13.57
N THR A 19 -3.78 1.49 14.77
CA THR A 19 -4.12 0.45 15.74
C THR A 19 -5.62 0.48 16.04
N VAL A 20 -6.14 -0.60 16.62
CA VAL A 20 -7.54 -0.67 17.07
C VAL A 20 -7.54 -0.66 18.59
N THR A 21 -8.27 0.27 19.18
CA THR A 21 -8.27 0.49 20.62
C THR A 21 -8.67 -0.75 21.45
N SER A 22 -9.60 -1.57 20.88
CA SER A 22 -10.11 -2.77 21.55
C SER A 22 -9.21 -4.01 21.41
N TRP A 23 -8.08 -3.92 20.71
CA TRP A 23 -7.17 -5.05 20.53
C TRP A 23 -6.05 -5.01 21.58
N ASP A 24 -6.28 -5.71 22.67
CA ASP A 24 -5.30 -5.83 23.77
C ASP A 24 -3.99 -6.50 23.29
N GLY A 25 -2.86 -5.98 23.71
CA GLY A 25 -1.54 -6.54 23.43
C GLY A 25 -0.97 -6.29 22.03
N LEU A 26 -1.65 -5.57 21.16
CA LEU A 26 -1.13 -5.17 19.86
C LEU A 26 -0.51 -3.76 19.93
N GLU A 27 0.78 -3.72 20.17
CA GLU A 27 1.53 -2.46 20.16
C GLU A 27 2.02 -2.11 18.74
N ALA A 28 2.08 -0.81 18.47
CA ALA A 28 2.74 -0.31 17.28
C ALA A 28 4.24 -0.65 17.33
N ASN A 29 4.86 -0.95 16.18
CA ASN A 29 6.29 -1.22 16.15
C ASN A 29 7.11 0.05 16.47
N GLU A 30 8.32 -0.13 16.96
CA GLU A 30 9.25 0.94 17.42
C GLU A 30 9.60 2.03 16.37
N ALA A 31 9.39 1.73 15.09
CA ALA A 31 9.65 2.67 14.01
C ALA A 31 8.47 3.61 13.72
N VAL A 32 7.30 3.36 14.30
CA VAL A 32 6.14 4.24 14.18
C VAL A 32 6.45 5.59 14.82
N THR A 33 6.23 6.67 14.08
CA THR A 33 6.46 8.05 14.56
C THR A 33 5.20 8.68 15.11
N ARG A 34 4.03 8.25 14.63
CA ARG A 34 2.73 8.69 15.11
C ARG A 34 1.73 7.55 15.09
N ARG A 35 1.13 7.28 16.23
CA ARG A 35 0.06 6.30 16.39
C ARG A 35 -1.30 6.96 16.16
N ILE A 36 -2.17 6.26 15.45
CA ILE A 36 -3.57 6.64 15.22
C ILE A 36 -4.43 5.48 15.71
N ASP A 37 -5.22 5.73 16.74
CA ASP A 37 -6.11 4.72 17.29
C ASP A 37 -7.48 4.80 16.59
N SER A 38 -7.89 3.67 16.03
CA SER A 38 -9.20 3.48 15.41
C SER A 38 -10.16 2.85 16.41
N ALA A 39 -11.44 3.17 16.28
CA ALA A 39 -12.47 2.63 17.16
C ALA A 39 -12.65 1.11 16.96
N ASP A 40 -12.60 0.67 15.71
CA ASP A 40 -12.75 -0.74 15.31
C ASP A 40 -11.97 -1.04 14.02
N LEU A 41 -12.08 -2.29 13.54
CA LEU A 41 -11.44 -2.73 12.31
C LEU A 41 -11.93 -1.93 11.08
N PHE A 42 -13.21 -1.62 11.00
CA PHE A 42 -13.78 -0.93 9.84
C PHE A 42 -13.31 0.52 9.76
N ASP A 43 -13.24 1.20 10.90
CA ASP A 43 -12.67 2.55 10.99
C ASP A 43 -11.19 2.54 10.55
N ARG A 44 -10.41 1.57 11.02
CA ARG A 44 -9.01 1.37 10.60
C ARG A 44 -8.88 1.15 9.08
N LEU A 45 -9.75 0.31 8.50
CA LEU A 45 -9.75 0.01 7.06
C LEU A 45 -10.15 1.22 6.23
N ARG A 46 -11.11 2.00 6.70
CA ARG A 46 -11.49 3.27 6.06
C ARG A 46 -10.29 4.22 5.98
N LEU A 47 -9.54 4.37 7.07
CA LEU A 47 -8.33 5.21 7.09
C LEU A 47 -7.25 4.72 6.12
N PHE A 48 -7.04 3.40 6.00
CA PHE A 48 -6.13 2.86 5.00
C PHE A 48 -6.57 3.17 3.58
N SER A 49 -7.87 3.10 3.32
CA SER A 49 -8.40 3.35 2.00
C SER A 49 -8.27 4.81 1.55
N GLU A 50 -7.88 5.73 2.41
CA GLU A 50 -7.59 7.13 2.08
C GLU A 50 -6.18 7.32 1.48
N ALA A 51 -5.30 6.32 1.56
CA ALA A 51 -3.95 6.39 0.99
C ALA A 51 -3.96 6.50 -0.53
N ASP A 52 -2.99 7.18 -1.12
CA ASP A 52 -2.85 7.33 -2.57
C ASP A 52 -2.48 6.03 -3.28
N LEU A 53 -1.79 5.14 -2.60
CA LEU A 53 -1.41 3.80 -3.03
C LEU A 53 -1.45 2.86 -1.83
N LEU A 54 -2.06 1.70 -2.01
CA LEU A 54 -2.01 0.62 -1.04
C LEU A 54 -1.00 -0.43 -1.49
N ILE A 55 -0.14 -0.88 -0.59
CA ILE A 55 0.81 -1.97 -0.86
C ILE A 55 0.55 -3.11 0.13
N GLY A 56 0.05 -4.23 -0.38
CA GLY A 56 -0.12 -5.47 0.38
C GLY A 56 1.09 -6.37 0.22
N LEU A 57 1.73 -6.73 1.34
CA LEU A 57 2.80 -7.73 1.37
C LEU A 57 2.25 -9.09 1.80
N ASP A 58 3.09 -10.14 1.71
CA ASP A 58 2.74 -11.45 2.25
C ASP A 58 2.24 -11.35 3.69
N GLY A 59 1.17 -12.08 3.99
CA GLY A 59 0.51 -12.02 5.28
C GLY A 59 -0.48 -13.17 5.49
N GLY A 60 -1.20 -13.12 6.59
CA GLY A 60 -2.20 -14.12 6.97
C GLY A 60 -3.64 -13.67 6.66
N ILE A 61 -4.58 -14.30 7.37
CA ILE A 61 -6.03 -14.03 7.21
C ILE A 61 -6.39 -12.56 7.46
N GLY A 62 -5.72 -11.90 8.41
CA GLY A 62 -5.96 -10.47 8.66
C GLY A 62 -5.58 -9.61 7.46
N THR A 63 -4.44 -9.89 6.84
CA THR A 63 -4.00 -9.20 5.62
C THR A 63 -4.94 -9.48 4.44
N LEU A 64 -5.42 -10.73 4.29
CA LEU A 64 -6.41 -11.07 3.28
C LEU A 64 -7.72 -10.27 3.48
N ALA A 65 -8.20 -10.17 4.71
CA ALA A 65 -9.40 -9.40 5.02
C ALA A 65 -9.21 -7.90 4.70
N GLU A 66 -8.07 -7.33 5.09
CA GLU A 66 -7.72 -5.95 4.80
C GLU A 66 -7.65 -5.68 3.29
N ILE A 67 -7.01 -6.56 2.53
CA ILE A 67 -6.90 -6.44 1.07
C ILE A 67 -8.27 -6.58 0.40
N ALA A 68 -9.09 -7.54 0.80
CA ALA A 68 -10.41 -7.75 0.21
C ALA A 68 -11.33 -6.54 0.43
N VAL A 69 -11.35 -5.99 1.65
CA VAL A 69 -12.14 -4.80 1.96
C VAL A 69 -11.58 -3.56 1.25
N ALA A 70 -10.25 -3.39 1.23
CA ALA A 70 -9.62 -2.29 0.51
C ALA A 70 -9.94 -2.33 -0.99
N TRP A 71 -9.82 -3.50 -1.62
CA TRP A 71 -10.16 -3.69 -3.03
C TRP A 71 -11.62 -3.31 -3.30
N ASN A 72 -12.55 -3.79 -2.48
CA ASN A 72 -13.97 -3.43 -2.62
C ASN A 72 -14.22 -1.92 -2.44
N LEU A 73 -13.59 -1.27 -1.47
CA LEU A 73 -13.72 0.17 -1.28
C LEU A 73 -13.16 0.98 -2.46
N LEU A 74 -12.04 0.55 -3.01
CA LEU A 74 -11.41 1.20 -4.17
C LEU A 74 -12.24 1.08 -5.45
N GLN A 75 -13.02 -0.01 -5.62
CA GLN A 75 -13.94 -0.18 -6.74
C GLN A 75 -15.05 0.88 -6.75
N VAL A 76 -15.59 1.20 -5.57
CA VAL A 76 -16.79 2.05 -5.44
C VAL A 76 -16.46 3.53 -5.15
N SER A 77 -15.19 3.83 -4.92
CA SER A 77 -14.70 5.17 -4.67
C SER A 77 -13.82 5.67 -5.82
N ASP A 78 -12.84 6.49 -5.52
CA ASP A 78 -11.80 6.91 -6.46
C ASP A 78 -10.82 5.74 -6.69
N ALA A 79 -10.86 5.11 -7.85
CA ALA A 79 -10.09 3.92 -8.20
C ALA A 79 -8.57 4.17 -8.07
N ARG A 80 -8.04 3.93 -6.87
CA ARG A 80 -6.62 4.03 -6.55
C ARG A 80 -5.94 2.68 -6.70
N PRO A 81 -4.66 2.64 -7.06
CA PRO A 81 -3.96 1.38 -7.27
C PRO A 81 -3.74 0.63 -5.96
N LEU A 82 -3.89 -0.68 -6.04
CA LEU A 82 -3.56 -1.66 -5.02
C LEU A 82 -2.42 -2.54 -5.55
N LEU A 83 -1.22 -2.39 -5.01
CA LEU A 83 -0.05 -3.18 -5.38
C LEU A 83 0.12 -4.32 -4.38
N LEU A 84 0.05 -5.54 -4.84
CA LEU A 84 0.23 -6.75 -4.04
C LEU A 84 1.57 -7.41 -4.37
N VAL A 85 2.31 -7.82 -3.35
CA VAL A 85 3.61 -8.48 -3.52
C VAL A 85 3.60 -9.81 -2.78
N GLY A 86 3.65 -10.91 -3.52
CA GLY A 86 3.62 -12.27 -2.99
C GLY A 86 2.95 -13.25 -3.93
N ASP A 87 3.42 -14.49 -3.96
CA ASP A 87 2.88 -15.53 -4.84
C ASP A 87 1.44 -15.91 -4.49
N ALA A 88 1.09 -15.88 -3.21
CA ALA A 88 -0.29 -16.11 -2.77
C ALA A 88 -1.27 -15.08 -3.37
N TRP A 89 -0.83 -13.84 -3.58
CA TRP A 89 -1.64 -12.82 -4.22
C TRP A 89 -1.75 -13.03 -5.72
N VAL A 90 -0.69 -13.50 -6.39
CA VAL A 90 -0.74 -13.90 -7.80
C VAL A 90 -1.81 -14.97 -7.99
N GLU A 91 -1.79 -16.02 -7.17
CA GLU A 91 -2.76 -17.11 -7.21
C GLU A 91 -4.18 -16.64 -6.89
N LEU A 92 -4.34 -15.79 -5.86
CA LEU A 92 -5.63 -15.25 -5.45
C LEU A 92 -6.26 -14.40 -6.55
N VAL A 93 -5.53 -13.47 -7.14
CA VAL A 93 -6.06 -12.58 -8.20
C VAL A 93 -6.41 -13.40 -9.44
N ASP A 94 -5.62 -14.42 -9.78
CA ASP A 94 -5.93 -15.34 -10.86
C ASP A 94 -7.19 -16.19 -10.55
N LEU A 95 -7.36 -16.64 -9.30
CA LEU A 95 -8.58 -17.30 -8.86
C LEU A 95 -9.81 -16.40 -8.98
N VAL A 96 -9.72 -15.15 -8.50
CA VAL A 96 -10.77 -14.13 -8.61
C VAL A 96 -11.16 -13.95 -10.08
N ARG A 97 -10.18 -13.70 -10.94
CA ARG A 97 -10.40 -13.53 -12.39
C ARG A 97 -11.15 -14.70 -13.05
N ARG A 98 -10.84 -15.93 -12.62
CA ARG A 98 -11.40 -17.15 -13.25
C ARG A 98 -12.72 -17.61 -12.65
N ARG A 99 -13.01 -17.26 -11.40
CA ARG A 99 -14.09 -17.90 -10.62
C ARG A 99 -15.14 -16.94 -10.10
N LEU A 100 -14.82 -15.66 -9.96
CA LEU A 100 -15.77 -14.66 -9.50
C LEU A 100 -16.31 -13.83 -10.65
N VAL A 101 -17.44 -13.19 -10.43
CA VAL A 101 -18.04 -12.23 -11.36
C VAL A 101 -17.39 -10.87 -11.08
N VAL A 102 -16.38 -10.54 -11.87
CA VAL A 102 -15.62 -9.27 -11.76
C VAL A 102 -15.54 -8.60 -13.11
N GLY A 103 -15.66 -7.27 -13.13
CA GLY A 103 -15.48 -6.48 -14.35
C GLY A 103 -14.00 -6.22 -14.66
N PRO A 104 -13.65 -5.86 -15.92
CA PRO A 104 -12.29 -5.47 -16.26
C PRO A 104 -11.75 -4.33 -15.37
N ALA A 105 -12.54 -3.30 -15.13
CA ALA A 105 -12.17 -2.17 -14.30
C ALA A 105 -11.83 -2.57 -12.85
N ASP A 106 -12.48 -3.61 -12.33
CA ASP A 106 -12.22 -4.11 -10.97
C ASP A 106 -10.82 -4.75 -10.87
N LEU A 107 -10.36 -5.36 -11.97
CA LEU A 107 -9.05 -6.01 -12.06
C LEU A 107 -7.93 -5.01 -12.38
N GLU A 108 -8.23 -3.90 -13.07
CA GLU A 108 -7.25 -2.86 -13.39
C GLU A 108 -6.73 -2.11 -12.15
N ILE A 109 -7.49 -2.14 -11.05
CA ILE A 109 -7.09 -1.55 -9.76
C ILE A 109 -5.91 -2.33 -9.15
N VAL A 110 -5.82 -3.65 -9.39
CA VAL A 110 -4.90 -4.55 -8.68
C VAL A 110 -3.72 -4.91 -9.55
N HIS A 111 -2.54 -4.56 -9.06
CA HIS A 111 -1.25 -4.91 -9.63
C HIS A 111 -0.57 -5.95 -8.76
N VAL A 112 0.03 -6.97 -9.35
CA VAL A 112 0.62 -8.07 -8.57
C VAL A 112 2.06 -8.31 -9.01
N LEU A 113 2.95 -8.40 -8.02
CA LEU A 113 4.34 -8.80 -8.21
C LEU A 113 4.59 -10.11 -7.43
N PRO A 114 5.36 -11.06 -7.98
CA PRO A 114 5.65 -12.31 -7.30
C PRO A 114 6.54 -12.13 -6.06
N SER A 115 6.56 -13.15 -5.20
CA SER A 115 7.50 -13.25 -4.08
C SER A 115 8.94 -13.15 -4.59
N GLY A 116 9.81 -12.53 -3.78
CA GLY A 116 11.22 -12.34 -4.17
C GLY A 116 11.47 -11.17 -5.13
N THR A 117 10.43 -10.44 -5.57
CA THR A 117 10.64 -9.20 -6.34
C THR A 117 11.51 -8.24 -5.54
N PRO A 118 12.64 -7.74 -6.10
CA PRO A 118 13.51 -6.80 -5.41
C PRO A 118 12.77 -5.54 -4.98
N ALA A 119 13.08 -5.02 -3.79
CA ALA A 119 12.44 -3.81 -3.26
C ALA A 119 12.54 -2.60 -4.20
N SER A 120 13.63 -2.50 -4.96
CA SER A 120 13.80 -1.46 -5.99
C SER A 120 12.76 -1.55 -7.10
N MET A 121 12.38 -2.76 -7.52
CA MET A 121 11.34 -2.98 -8.51
C MET A 121 9.94 -2.70 -7.95
N VAL A 122 9.68 -3.12 -6.71
CA VAL A 122 8.42 -2.78 -6.02
C VAL A 122 8.25 -1.26 -5.93
N LEU A 123 9.32 -0.53 -5.58
CA LEU A 123 9.29 0.93 -5.51
C LEU A 123 9.16 1.58 -6.89
N ALA A 124 9.76 1.01 -7.93
CA ALA A 124 9.62 1.49 -9.30
C ALA A 124 8.17 1.37 -9.77
N GLU A 125 7.53 0.21 -9.54
CA GLU A 125 6.12 -0.01 -9.85
C GLU A 125 5.21 0.93 -9.06
N ALA A 126 5.44 1.08 -7.76
CA ALA A 126 4.70 2.01 -6.90
C ALA A 126 4.76 3.45 -7.44
N ARG A 127 5.92 3.91 -7.87
CA ARG A 127 6.11 5.24 -8.48
C ARG A 127 5.36 5.38 -9.80
N LEU A 128 5.41 4.35 -10.64
CA LEU A 128 4.70 4.33 -11.92
C LEU A 128 3.19 4.48 -11.70
N LEU A 129 2.63 3.70 -10.78
CA LEU A 129 1.21 3.73 -10.45
C LEU A 129 0.76 5.06 -9.87
N MET A 130 1.56 5.63 -8.97
CA MET A 130 1.28 6.97 -8.43
C MET A 130 1.44 8.06 -9.48
N GLY A 131 2.44 7.99 -10.34
CA GLY A 131 2.66 8.94 -11.43
C GLY A 131 1.52 8.96 -12.43
N ALA A 132 1.03 7.79 -12.84
CA ALA A 132 -0.11 7.66 -13.72
C ALA A 132 -1.38 8.29 -13.12
N ARG A 133 -1.63 8.05 -11.83
CA ARG A 133 -2.77 8.62 -11.12
C ARG A 133 -2.72 10.15 -11.00
N LEU A 134 -1.55 10.70 -10.66
CA LEU A 134 -1.39 12.14 -10.42
C LEU A 134 -1.22 12.95 -11.72
N GLY A 135 -1.26 12.29 -12.89
CA GLY A 135 -1.05 12.93 -14.19
C GLY A 135 0.38 13.48 -14.37
N LEU A 136 1.30 13.02 -13.53
CA LEU A 136 2.71 13.36 -13.60
C LEU A 136 3.36 12.48 -14.67
N GLY A 137 3.28 12.87 -15.92
CA GLY A 137 3.94 12.18 -17.02
C GLY A 137 5.46 12.22 -16.86
N ALA A 138 6.07 11.04 -16.64
CA ALA A 138 7.50 10.74 -16.49
C ALA A 138 8.25 11.30 -15.25
N PRO A 139 9.41 10.73 -14.84
CA PRO A 139 9.56 10.29 -13.45
C PRO A 139 9.71 11.45 -12.48
N TRP A 140 9.07 11.34 -11.35
CA TRP A 140 9.11 12.24 -10.19
C TRP A 140 10.54 12.61 -9.71
N GLU A 141 11.58 11.91 -10.19
CA GLU A 141 12.99 12.18 -9.90
C GLU A 141 13.45 13.61 -10.24
N ALA A 142 12.78 14.28 -11.17
CA ALA A 142 13.15 15.65 -11.59
C ALA A 142 12.73 16.74 -10.59
N SER A 143 11.77 16.49 -9.71
CA SER A 143 11.21 17.51 -8.81
C SER A 143 11.77 17.50 -7.39
N HIS A 144 12.55 16.47 -7.01
CA HIS A 144 13.07 16.28 -5.65
C HIS A 144 14.60 16.10 -5.60
N ALA A 145 15.31 16.49 -6.64
CA ALA A 145 16.74 16.67 -6.55
C ALA A 145 17.02 17.79 -5.53
N ALA A 146 17.65 17.43 -4.41
CA ALA A 146 18.11 18.42 -3.44
C ALA A 146 18.97 19.48 -4.16
N PRO A 147 18.79 20.77 -3.89
CA PRO A 147 19.60 21.80 -4.51
C PRO A 147 21.08 21.52 -4.24
N SER A 148 21.87 21.61 -5.31
CA SER A 148 23.31 21.40 -5.27
C SER A 148 23.94 22.31 -4.21
N PRO A 149 24.96 21.85 -3.44
CA PRO A 149 25.65 22.65 -2.43
C PRO A 149 26.36 23.90 -3.01
N ALA A 150 26.35 24.10 -4.31
CA ALA A 150 27.03 25.20 -4.99
C ALA A 150 26.19 26.52 -5.10
N GLU A 151 24.94 26.53 -4.61
CA GLU A 151 24.07 27.72 -4.65
C GLU A 151 23.75 28.30 -3.25
N ARG A 152 24.68 28.14 -2.30
CA ARG A 152 24.61 28.86 -1.02
C ARG A 152 25.78 29.76 -0.82
#